data_1d2d4ccb5462020190373267006ebcd9
#
_entry.id   1d2d4ccb5462020190373267006ebcd9
#
_cell.length_a   1.000
_cell.length_b   1.000
_cell.length_c   1.000
_cell.angle_alpha   90.00
_cell.angle_beta   90.00
_cell.angle_gamma   90.00
#
_symmetry.space_group_name_H-M   'P 1'
#
loop_
_entity.id
_entity.type
_entity.pdbx_description
1 polymer ?
#
loop_
_entity_poly.entity_id
_entity_poly.type
_entity_poly.pdbx_seq_one_letter_code
_entity_poly.pdbx_strand_id
1 'polypeptide(L)'
;MENYQKLQHGDYEYQIACYRKVNGMYQGMILLTAHAGIKYSPIVEISTTSVFKTERAAQIEASALACQLIETGSVASLVPKEGKFSSWPKEFPTNL
;
A
#
# COMPACT_ATOMS: atom_id res chain seq x y z
N MET A 1 -11.66 -4.87 18.64
CA MET A 1 -10.64 -4.06 18.04
C MET A 1 -9.65 -4.88 17.24
N GLU A 2 -9.33 -4.40 16.13
CA GLU A 2 -8.44 -5.10 15.23
C GLU A 2 -7.00 -4.73 15.47
N ASN A 3 -6.15 -5.71 15.49
CA ASN A 3 -4.73 -5.48 15.52
C ASN A 3 -4.15 -5.94 14.20
N TYR A 4 -3.75 -4.99 13.40
CA TYR A 4 -3.12 -5.34 12.15
C TYR A 4 -1.70 -5.74 12.42
N GLN A 5 -1.38 -6.96 12.06
CA GLN A 5 -0.05 -7.49 12.28
C GLN A 5 0.89 -6.89 11.26
N LYS A 6 2.06 -6.46 11.74
CA LYS A 6 3.10 -6.01 10.83
C LYS A 6 3.69 -7.20 10.12
N LEU A 7 3.80 -7.08 8.83
CA LEU A 7 4.37 -8.11 7.98
C LEU A 7 5.59 -7.53 7.28
N GLN A 8 6.49 -8.40 6.90
CA GLN A 8 7.70 -7.98 6.22
C GLN A 8 8.00 -8.91 5.08
N HIS A 9 8.33 -8.36 3.92
CA HIS A 9 8.70 -9.14 2.76
C HIS A 9 9.78 -8.37 2.03
N GLY A 10 10.96 -8.95 1.93
CA GLY A 10 12.10 -8.23 1.43
C GLY A 10 12.38 -7.04 2.34
N ASP A 11 12.53 -5.87 1.77
CA ASP A 11 12.80 -4.65 2.50
C ASP A 11 11.55 -3.89 2.90
N TYR A 12 10.37 -4.42 2.57
CA TYR A 12 9.12 -3.71 2.80
C TYR A 12 8.43 -4.19 4.05
N GLU A 13 7.91 -3.23 4.80
CA GLU A 13 7.07 -3.50 5.96
C GLU A 13 5.65 -3.05 5.61
N TYR A 14 4.67 -3.88 5.91
CA TYR A 14 3.30 -3.56 5.52
C TYR A 14 2.30 -4.24 6.45
N GLN A 15 1.05 -3.86 6.30
CA GLN A 15 -0.07 -4.46 7.00
C GLN A 15 -1.14 -4.77 5.98
N ILE A 16 -1.95 -5.79 6.28
CA ILE A 16 -3.06 -6.17 5.42
C ILE A 16 -4.35 -5.79 6.14
N ALA A 17 -5.23 -5.12 5.42
CA ALA A 17 -6.51 -4.71 5.94
C ALA A 17 -7.58 -4.98 4.89
N CYS A 18 -8.82 -4.72 5.25
CA CYS A 18 -9.90 -4.71 4.28
C CYS A 18 -10.94 -3.73 4.76
N TYR A 19 -11.80 -3.31 3.86
CA TYR A 19 -12.90 -2.45 4.25
C TYR A 19 -14.15 -2.85 3.49
N ARG A 20 -15.28 -2.55 4.10
CA ARG A 20 -16.57 -2.93 3.56
C ARG A 20 -17.06 -1.84 2.62
N LYS A 21 -17.49 -2.25 1.45
CA LYS A 21 -18.03 -1.34 0.46
C LYS A 21 -19.52 -1.15 0.70
N VAL A 22 -20.07 -0.15 0.03
CA VAL A 22 -21.49 0.19 0.18
C VAL A 22 -22.38 -0.99 -0.16
N ASN A 23 -21.95 -1.81 -1.11
CA ASN A 23 -22.76 -2.93 -1.57
C ASN A 23 -22.60 -4.18 -0.69
N GLY A 24 -21.92 -4.05 0.46
CA GLY A 24 -21.72 -5.17 1.36
C GLY A 24 -20.56 -6.07 1.02
N MET A 25 -19.87 -5.79 -0.07
CA MET A 25 -18.67 -6.54 -0.43
C MET A 25 -17.45 -5.95 0.28
N TYR A 26 -16.36 -6.66 0.24
CA TYR A 26 -15.13 -6.25 0.91
C TYR A 26 -14.01 -6.07 -0.10
N GLN A 27 -13.21 -5.05 0.10
CA GLN A 27 -12.05 -4.80 -0.72
C GLN A 27 -10.80 -4.90 0.15
N GLY A 28 -9.79 -5.61 -0.35
CA GLY A 28 -8.54 -5.76 0.38
C GLY A 28 -7.69 -4.52 0.22
N MET A 29 -6.81 -4.31 1.19
CA MET A 29 -5.93 -3.16 1.18
C MET A 29 -4.58 -3.53 1.76
N ILE A 30 -3.54 -3.06 1.10
CA ILE A 30 -2.17 -3.18 1.56
C ILE A 30 -1.77 -1.83 2.11
N LEU A 31 -1.30 -1.80 3.35
CA LEU A 31 -0.83 -0.56 3.98
C LEU A 31 0.67 -0.66 4.08
N LEU A 32 1.38 0.00 3.17
CA LEU A 32 2.84 0.03 3.20
C LEU A 32 3.28 1.02 4.26
N THR A 33 3.99 0.54 5.25
CA THR A 33 4.41 1.35 6.38
C THR A 33 5.86 1.78 6.32
N ALA A 34 6.72 0.97 5.68
CA ALA A 34 8.14 1.31 5.62
C ALA A 34 8.82 0.57 4.49
N HIS A 35 9.93 1.11 4.03
CA HIS A 35 10.79 0.47 3.05
C HIS A 35 12.23 0.72 3.45
N ALA A 36 12.98 -0.37 3.57
CA ALA A 36 14.40 -0.33 3.94
C ALA A 36 14.61 0.44 5.23
N GLY A 37 13.70 0.25 6.20
CA GLY A 37 13.81 0.87 7.51
C GLY A 37 13.33 2.30 7.58
N ILE A 38 12.93 2.88 6.45
CA ILE A 38 12.46 4.26 6.42
C ILE A 38 10.94 4.25 6.32
N LYS A 39 10.29 4.89 7.27
CA LYS A 39 8.84 4.88 7.34
C LYS A 39 8.23 5.81 6.31
N TYR A 40 7.14 5.35 5.72
CA TYR A 40 6.34 6.20 4.84
C TYR A 40 5.49 7.15 5.68
N SER A 41 5.41 8.38 5.26
CA SER A 41 4.59 9.38 5.93
C SER A 41 4.00 10.29 4.87
N PRO A 42 2.74 10.10 4.54
CA PRO A 42 1.80 9.14 5.14
C PRO A 42 2.02 7.72 4.65
N ILE A 43 1.32 6.79 5.29
CA ILE A 43 1.31 5.40 4.88
C ILE A 43 0.76 5.30 3.47
N VAL A 44 1.35 4.42 2.65
CA VAL A 44 0.91 4.23 1.28
C VAL A 44 -0.16 3.13 1.25
N GLU A 45 -1.29 3.42 0.64
CA GLU A 45 -2.42 2.49 0.57
C GLU A 45 -2.58 1.97 -0.84
N ILE A 46 -2.64 0.65 -0.98
CA ILE A 46 -2.84 -0.01 -2.25
C ILE A 46 -4.02 -0.95 -2.11
N SER A 47 -5.07 -0.74 -2.91
CA SER A 47 -6.26 -1.55 -2.84
C SER A 47 -6.22 -2.65 -3.89
N THR A 48 -6.87 -3.78 -3.58
CA THR A 48 -7.06 -4.82 -4.59
C THR A 48 -7.98 -4.28 -5.67
N THR A 49 -7.89 -4.88 -6.86
CA THR A 49 -8.72 -4.44 -7.98
C THR A 49 -10.12 -5.05 -7.93
N SER A 50 -10.28 -6.12 -7.18
CA SER A 50 -11.56 -6.82 -7.07
C SER A 50 -12.13 -6.67 -5.68
N VAL A 51 -13.42 -6.95 -5.56
CA VAL A 51 -14.08 -7.01 -4.27
C VAL A 51 -14.51 -8.45 -4.01
N PHE A 52 -14.76 -8.76 -2.74
CA PHE A 52 -14.98 -10.14 -2.31
C PHE A 52 -16.15 -10.18 -1.35
N LYS A 53 -16.73 -11.36 -1.21
CA LYS A 53 -17.91 -11.52 -0.35
C LYS A 53 -17.57 -11.58 1.13
N THR A 54 -16.33 -11.90 1.47
CA THR A 54 -15.91 -12.02 2.87
C THR A 54 -14.66 -11.23 3.13
N GLU A 55 -14.48 -10.86 4.39
CA GLU A 55 -13.25 -10.17 4.80
C GLU A 55 -12.03 -11.03 4.56
N ARG A 56 -12.17 -12.33 4.88
CA ARG A 56 -11.05 -13.24 4.76
C ARG A 56 -10.57 -13.33 3.33
N ALA A 57 -11.50 -13.44 2.37
CA ALA A 57 -11.13 -13.52 0.97
C ALA A 57 -10.40 -12.25 0.52
N ALA A 58 -10.90 -11.09 0.96
CA ALA A 58 -10.27 -9.81 0.61
C ALA A 58 -8.86 -9.73 1.18
N GLN A 59 -8.68 -10.18 2.42
CA GLN A 59 -7.37 -10.14 3.05
C GLN A 59 -6.39 -11.11 2.40
N ILE A 60 -6.87 -12.28 2.04
CA ILE A 60 -6.02 -13.27 1.36
C ILE A 60 -5.54 -12.72 0.03
N GLU A 61 -6.44 -12.10 -0.72
CA GLU A 61 -6.06 -11.54 -2.00
C GLU A 61 -5.08 -10.39 -1.83
N ALA A 62 -5.32 -9.52 -0.85
CA ALA A 62 -4.40 -8.41 -0.59
C ALA A 62 -3.02 -8.92 -0.21
N SER A 63 -2.96 -9.98 0.59
CA SER A 63 -1.70 -10.56 1.00
C SER A 63 -0.94 -11.13 -0.19
N ALA A 64 -1.64 -11.84 -1.07
CA ALA A 64 -1.02 -12.39 -2.27
C ALA A 64 -0.53 -11.30 -3.19
N LEU A 65 -1.33 -10.24 -3.34
CA LEU A 65 -0.95 -9.11 -4.18
C LEU A 65 0.28 -8.41 -3.62
N ALA A 66 0.35 -8.23 -2.29
CA ALA A 66 1.50 -7.60 -1.68
C ALA A 66 2.78 -8.35 -1.99
N CYS A 67 2.75 -9.67 -1.82
CA CYS A 67 3.92 -10.49 -2.12
C CYS A 67 4.31 -10.37 -3.58
N GLN A 68 3.34 -10.43 -4.48
CA GLN A 68 3.61 -10.34 -5.90
C GLN A 68 4.22 -9.00 -6.27
N LEU A 69 3.65 -7.91 -5.77
CA LEU A 69 4.16 -6.57 -6.10
C LEU A 69 5.57 -6.37 -5.60
N ILE A 70 5.86 -6.88 -4.40
CA ILE A 70 7.19 -6.73 -3.83
C ILE A 70 8.21 -7.58 -4.59
N GLU A 71 7.85 -8.83 -4.89
CA GLU A 71 8.77 -9.75 -5.55
C GLU A 71 9.09 -9.33 -6.98
N THR A 72 8.14 -8.73 -7.66
CA THR A 72 8.36 -8.26 -9.03
C THR A 72 8.94 -6.87 -9.09
N GLY A 73 9.02 -6.17 -7.96
CA GLY A 73 9.49 -4.80 -7.94
C GLY A 73 8.44 -3.80 -8.37
N SER A 74 7.23 -4.26 -8.68
CA SER A 74 6.18 -3.38 -9.18
C SER A 74 5.68 -2.40 -8.14
N VAL A 75 5.88 -2.71 -6.86
CA VAL A 75 5.40 -1.84 -5.79
C VAL A 75 6.04 -0.45 -5.89
N ALA A 76 7.28 -0.37 -6.40
CA ALA A 76 7.96 0.92 -6.50
C ALA A 76 7.23 1.90 -7.40
N SER A 77 6.55 1.40 -8.43
CA SER A 77 5.83 2.28 -9.34
C SER A 77 4.48 2.73 -8.79
N LEU A 78 4.03 2.12 -7.70
CA LEU A 78 2.77 2.49 -7.07
C LEU A 78 2.96 3.45 -5.90
N VAL A 79 4.19 3.64 -5.46
CA VAL A 79 4.49 4.54 -4.35
C VAL A 79 4.66 5.95 -4.92
N PRO A 80 3.99 6.95 -4.33
CA PRO A 80 4.14 8.33 -4.81
C PRO A 80 5.59 8.78 -4.71
N LYS A 81 6.03 9.56 -5.68
CA LYS A 81 7.37 10.13 -5.63
C LYS A 81 7.42 11.17 -4.55
N GLU A 82 8.56 11.26 -3.95
CA GLU A 82 8.76 12.27 -2.94
C GLU A 82 8.82 13.63 -3.54
N GLY A 83 8.65 14.25 -3.23
CA GLY A 83 8.84 15.29 -3.73
C GLY A 83 8.25 15.83 -4.77
N LYS A 84 8.21 15.39 -4.65
CA LYS A 84 7.75 15.66 -5.22
C LYS A 84 7.07 16.30 -4.65
N PHE A 85 7.33 16.48 -4.24
CA PHE A 85 6.92 16.70 -3.70
C PHE A 85 7.27 17.29 -3.34
N SER A 86 7.85 17.47 -3.51
CA SER A 86 8.24 17.84 -3.45
C SER A 86 8.36 18.38 -3.60
N SER A 87 8.66 18.81 -3.66
CA SER A 87 8.94 19.20 -4.09
C SER A 87 8.77 19.86 -4.28
N TRP A 88 9.03 20.54 -4.25
CA TRP A 88 9.15 21.01 -4.74
C TRP A 88 9.31 21.70 -5.04
N PRO A 89 9.43 22.06 -5.26
CA PRO A 89 9.70 22.49 -5.90
C PRO A 89 9.91 22.78 -6.25
N LYS A 90 10.20 23.08 -6.40
CA LYS A 90 10.44 23.14 -7.10
C LYS A 90 10.31 23.41 -7.63
N GLU A 91 10.39 23.87 -7.67
CA GLU A 91 10.47 23.94 -8.49
C GLU A 91 10.25 24.19 -8.85
N PHE A 92 10.40 24.87 -8.77
CA PHE A 92 10.54 24.98 -9.52
C PHE A 92 10.67 25.22 -9.90
N PRO A 93 10.90 25.83 -9.86
CA PRO A 93 11.30 26.04 -10.64
C PRO A 93 11.49 26.02 -10.97
N THR A 94 11.70 26.53 -10.94
CA THR A 94 12.03 26.51 -11.68
C THR A 94 12.02 26.42 -12.05
N ASN A 95 12.33 27.04 -11.99
CA ASN A 95 12.50 26.94 -12.66
C ASN A 95 12.45 26.80 -12.88
N LEU A 96 12.53 27.32 -12.60
CA LEU A 96 12.68 27.13 -13.08
C LEU A 96 12.69 26.82 -13.25
#